data_a3e4cc309198fabd175f2fb223a2922d
#
_entry.id   a3e4cc309198fabd175f2fb223a2922d
#
_cell.length_a   1.000
_cell.length_b   1.000
_cell.length_c   1.000
_cell.angle_alpha   90.00
_cell.angle_beta   90.00
_cell.angle_gamma   90.00
#
_symmetry.space_group_name_H-M   'P 1'
#
loop_
_entity.id
_entity.type
_entity.pdbx_description
1 polymer ?
#
loop_
_entity_poly.entity_id
_entity_poly.type
_entity_poly.pdbx_seq_one_letter_code
_entity_poly.pdbx_strand_id
1 'polypeptide(L)'
;VDATNIIHNPDHYASQVIEPAEYILVNDMEFWRGSIIKYASRAGKKIYDGKTAEESERLDLLKAIRFCEMRMNQLNEEGIL
;
A
#
# COMPACT_ATOMS: atom_id res chain seq x y z
N VAL A 1 19.18 15.16 2.29
CA VAL A 1 19.11 13.98 2.93
C VAL A 1 18.13 13.12 2.36
N ASP A 2 18.42 12.02 2.42
CA ASP A 2 17.62 11.03 1.88
C ASP A 2 16.90 10.32 2.99
N ALA A 3 15.68 10.69 3.17
CA ALA A 3 14.86 10.12 4.22
C ALA A 3 14.67 8.64 4.02
N THR A 4 14.75 8.22 2.80
CA THR A 4 14.59 6.81 2.46
C THR A 4 15.63 5.96 3.13
N ASN A 5 16.85 6.45 3.19
CA ASN A 5 17.93 5.71 3.81
C ASN A 5 17.73 5.58 5.30
N ILE A 6 17.10 6.57 5.90
CA ILE A 6 16.86 6.55 7.32
C ILE A 6 15.75 5.59 7.67
N ILE A 7 14.72 5.56 6.87
CA ILE A 7 13.54 4.79 7.16
C ILE A 7 13.72 3.32 6.83
N HIS A 8 14.78 2.95 6.17
CA HIS A 8 14.98 1.64 5.61
C HIS A 8 14.36 1.52 4.26
N ASN A 9 14.97 0.81 3.45
CA ASN A 9 14.55 0.56 2.09
C ASN A 9 14.46 -0.96 1.90
N PRO A 10 13.41 -1.60 2.43
CA PRO A 10 13.29 -3.05 2.35
C PRO A 10 13.35 -3.53 0.92
N ASP A 11 13.84 -4.74 0.73
CA ASP A 11 14.07 -5.28 -0.61
C ASP A 11 12.83 -5.23 -1.48
N HIS A 12 11.63 -5.47 -0.91
CA HIS A 12 10.41 -5.47 -1.73
C HIS A 12 10.00 -4.07 -2.16
N TYR A 13 10.67 -3.02 -1.68
CA TYR A 13 10.46 -1.65 -2.13
C TYR A 13 11.64 -1.13 -2.92
N ALA A 14 12.78 -1.82 -2.89
CA ALA A 14 14.00 -1.33 -3.51
C ALA A 14 13.87 -1.17 -5.03
N SER A 15 12.94 -1.86 -5.66
CA SER A 15 12.72 -1.75 -7.09
C SER A 15 11.93 -0.50 -7.47
N GLN A 16 11.40 0.24 -6.51
CA GLN A 16 10.62 1.43 -6.77
C GLN A 16 11.54 2.63 -6.95
N VAL A 17 11.22 3.50 -7.91
CA VAL A 17 11.98 4.74 -8.11
C VAL A 17 11.78 5.66 -6.91
N ILE A 18 10.54 5.74 -6.44
CA ILE A 18 10.21 6.46 -5.22
C ILE A 18 9.53 5.46 -4.31
N GLU A 19 10.02 5.34 -3.10
CA GLU A 19 9.42 4.42 -2.14
C GLU A 19 7.99 4.86 -1.85
N PRO A 20 7.04 3.91 -1.83
CA PRO A 20 5.63 4.28 -1.59
C PRO A 20 5.41 5.08 -0.32
N ALA A 21 6.12 4.75 0.76
CA ALA A 21 5.97 5.48 2.02
C ALA A 21 6.35 6.94 1.84
N GLU A 22 7.42 7.21 1.10
CA GLU A 22 7.83 8.59 0.85
C GLU A 22 6.78 9.35 0.07
N TYR A 23 6.26 8.73 -0.99
CA TYR A 23 5.23 9.36 -1.81
C TYR A 23 3.99 9.68 -0.99
N ILE A 24 3.58 8.75 -0.13
CA ILE A 24 2.40 8.93 0.71
C ILE A 24 2.61 10.07 1.70
N LEU A 25 3.78 10.11 2.33
CA LEU A 25 4.07 11.11 3.35
C LEU A 25 4.20 12.50 2.77
N VAL A 26 4.93 12.66 1.67
CA VAL A 26 5.14 13.99 1.10
C VAL A 26 3.87 14.55 0.48
N ASN A 27 2.93 13.71 0.12
CA ASN A 27 1.66 14.15 -0.43
C ASN A 27 0.57 14.21 0.63
N ASP A 28 0.91 13.96 1.87
CA ASP A 28 -0.01 14.12 3.00
C ASP A 28 -1.29 13.33 2.78
N MET A 29 -1.16 12.08 2.41
CA MET A 29 -2.31 11.26 2.07
C MET A 29 -3.00 10.67 3.28
N GLU A 30 -4.29 10.53 3.19
CA GLU A 30 -5.07 9.89 4.23
C GLU A 30 -4.64 8.42 4.37
N PHE A 31 -4.94 7.85 5.52
CA PHE A 31 -4.55 6.47 5.80
C PHE A 31 -5.13 5.50 4.77
N TRP A 32 -6.40 5.67 4.40
CA TRP A 32 -7.03 4.74 3.46
C TRP A 32 -6.38 4.85 2.08
N ARG A 33 -6.08 6.09 1.64
CA ARG A 33 -5.47 6.31 0.33
C ARG A 33 -4.05 5.75 0.30
N GLY A 34 -3.28 6.06 1.32
CA GLY A 34 -1.91 5.57 1.40
C GLY A 34 -1.84 4.06 1.52
N SER A 35 -2.80 3.46 2.23
CA SER A 35 -2.82 2.00 2.36
C SER A 35 -3.09 1.33 1.02
N ILE A 36 -4.00 1.89 0.22
CA ILE A 36 -4.26 1.35 -1.11
C ILE A 36 -2.99 1.40 -1.96
N ILE A 37 -2.32 2.54 -1.94
CA ILE A 37 -1.10 2.71 -2.73
C ILE A 37 -0.02 1.75 -2.27
N LYS A 38 0.13 1.61 -0.95
CA LYS A 38 1.14 0.72 -0.38
C LYS A 38 0.94 -0.72 -0.84
N TYR A 39 -0.27 -1.23 -0.68
CA TYR A 39 -0.51 -2.63 -1.00
C TYR A 39 -0.52 -2.88 -2.50
N ALA A 40 -1.04 -1.96 -3.30
CA ALA A 40 -1.01 -2.10 -4.74
C ALA A 40 0.42 -2.07 -5.27
N SER A 41 1.26 -1.20 -4.71
CA SER A 41 2.65 -1.09 -5.14
C SER A 41 3.46 -2.32 -4.77
N ARG A 42 3.14 -2.93 -3.64
CA ARG A 42 3.90 -4.06 -3.11
C ARG A 42 3.46 -5.40 -3.70
N ALA A 43 2.25 -5.46 -4.24
CA ALA A 43 1.68 -6.71 -4.73
C ALA A 43 2.62 -7.38 -5.72
N GLY A 44 2.94 -8.63 -5.45
CA GLY A 44 3.85 -9.39 -6.28
C GLY A 44 5.33 -9.23 -5.93
N LYS A 45 5.65 -8.33 -5.00
CA LYS A 45 7.05 -8.09 -4.63
C LYS A 45 7.39 -8.63 -3.25
N LYS A 46 6.40 -8.77 -2.39
CA LYS A 46 6.61 -9.34 -1.06
C LYS A 46 6.02 -10.74 -1.03
N ILE A 47 6.81 -11.69 -0.54
CA ILE A 47 6.36 -13.06 -0.40
C ILE A 47 6.06 -13.29 1.08
N TYR A 48 4.81 -13.65 1.36
CA TYR A 48 4.41 -13.94 2.73
C TYR A 48 4.90 -15.33 3.12
N ASP A 49 5.18 -15.49 4.40
CA ASP A 49 5.69 -16.73 4.96
C ASP A 49 4.73 -17.88 4.63
N GLY A 50 5.28 -18.95 4.07
CA GLY A 50 4.47 -20.12 3.75
C GLY A 50 3.57 -19.98 2.53
N LYS A 51 3.73 -18.90 1.76
CA LYS A 51 2.90 -18.63 0.58
C LYS A 51 3.73 -18.57 -0.67
N THR A 52 3.10 -18.84 -1.80
CA THR A 52 3.76 -18.64 -3.09
C THR A 52 3.73 -17.16 -3.45
N ALA A 53 4.48 -16.81 -4.49
CA ALA A 53 4.50 -15.43 -4.99
C ALA A 53 3.10 -15.00 -5.46
N GLU A 54 2.40 -15.89 -6.15
CA GLU A 54 1.07 -15.57 -6.64
C GLU A 54 0.08 -15.41 -5.50
N GLU A 55 0.15 -16.29 -4.50
CA GLU A 55 -0.73 -16.17 -3.33
C GLU A 55 -0.47 -14.87 -2.60
N SER A 56 0.79 -14.50 -2.48
CA SER A 56 1.18 -13.27 -1.80
C SER A 56 0.69 -12.04 -2.55
N GLU A 57 0.81 -12.04 -3.86
CA GLU A 57 0.31 -10.95 -4.68
C GLU A 57 -1.20 -10.79 -4.51
N ARG A 58 -1.92 -11.91 -4.53
CA ARG A 58 -3.37 -11.90 -4.37
C ARG A 58 -3.78 -11.33 -3.03
N LEU A 59 -3.03 -11.68 -1.97
CA LEU A 59 -3.32 -11.15 -0.64
C LEU A 59 -3.15 -9.64 -0.58
N ASP A 60 -2.10 -9.11 -1.18
CA ASP A 60 -1.90 -7.66 -1.19
C ASP A 60 -2.97 -6.95 -1.99
N LEU A 61 -3.40 -7.53 -3.11
CA LEU A 61 -4.48 -6.95 -3.90
C LEU A 61 -5.78 -6.95 -3.11
N LEU A 62 -6.05 -8.02 -2.35
CA LEU A 62 -7.24 -8.08 -1.51
C LEU A 62 -7.21 -7.02 -0.42
N LYS A 63 -6.03 -6.73 0.13
CA LYS A 63 -5.91 -5.67 1.12
C LYS A 63 -6.20 -4.31 0.50
N ALA A 64 -5.71 -4.06 -0.71
CA ALA A 64 -6.00 -2.80 -1.39
C ALA A 64 -7.50 -2.65 -1.63
N ILE A 65 -8.15 -3.73 -2.07
CA ILE A 65 -9.60 -3.74 -2.28
C ILE A 65 -10.33 -3.45 -0.97
N ARG A 66 -9.86 -4.06 0.11
CA ARG A 66 -10.50 -3.87 1.42
C ARG A 66 -10.50 -2.41 1.83
N PHE A 67 -9.38 -1.70 1.64
CA PHE A 67 -9.32 -0.29 2.00
C PHE A 67 -10.21 0.55 1.11
N CYS A 68 -10.35 0.18 -0.16
CA CYS A 68 -11.31 0.84 -1.04
C CYS A 68 -12.73 0.67 -0.52
N GLU A 69 -13.08 -0.55 -0.13
CA GLU A 69 -14.43 -0.83 0.39
C GLU A 69 -14.71 -0.05 1.66
N MET A 70 -13.72 0.01 2.55
CA MET A 70 -13.89 0.75 3.79
C MET A 70 -14.18 2.23 3.52
N ARG A 71 -13.46 2.81 2.57
CA ARG A 71 -13.70 4.22 2.25
C ARG A 71 -15.07 4.42 1.61
N MET A 72 -15.46 3.53 0.71
CA MET A 72 -16.78 3.62 0.08
C MET A 72 -17.89 3.50 1.12
N ASN A 73 -17.71 2.62 2.11
CA ASN A 73 -18.69 2.49 3.18
C ASN A 73 -18.79 3.78 4.00
N GLN A 74 -17.68 4.44 4.27
CA GLN A 74 -17.70 5.71 4.97
C GLN A 74 -18.49 6.75 4.18
N LEU A 75 -18.27 6.82 2.89
CA LEU A 75 -18.98 7.78 2.04
C LEU A 75 -20.47 7.51 2.04
N ASN A 76 -20.87 6.24 2.02
CA ASN A 76 -22.28 5.87 2.09
C ASN A 76 -22.90 6.30 3.41
N GLU A 77 -22.19 6.09 4.52
CA GLU A 77 -22.68 6.45 5.84
C GLU A 77 -22.80 7.97 5.98
N GLU A 78 -21.92 8.70 5.32
CA GLU A 78 -21.95 10.15 5.35
C GLU A 78 -22.98 10.73 4.39
N GLY A 79 -23.66 9.88 3.62
CA GLY A 79 -24.67 10.33 2.70
C GLY A 79 -24.13 11.00 1.45
N ILE A 80 -22.89 10.76 1.11
CA ILE A 80 -22.23 11.39 -0.03
C ILE A 80 -22.51 10.63 -1.33
N LEU A 81 -22.70 9.34 -1.24
CA LEU A 81 -22.98 8.51 -2.43
C LEU A 81 -24.45 8.25 -2.60
#